data_26846a66fb0867ea15fd69c8a3fe4691
#
_entry.id   26846a66fb0867ea15fd69c8a3fe4691
#
_cell.length_a   1.000
_cell.length_b   1.000
_cell.length_c   1.000
_cell.angle_alpha   90.00
_cell.angle_beta   90.00
_cell.angle_gamma   90.00
#
_symmetry.space_group_name_H-M   'P 1'
#
loop_
_entity.id
_entity.type
_entity.pdbx_description
1 polymer ?
#
loop_
_entity_poly.entity_id
_entity_poly.type
_entity_poly.pdbx_seq_one_letter_code
_entity_poly.pdbx_strand_id
1 'polypeptide(L)'
;MRHLPRTILAAVTALALGAGTVASIAPAATAAPPSAPAPRATYTNPLPLDLGGGKTAEQCADPDVIRSQNPSDAAWYLYCTRDVIDSSLRNPDGSLVFSSVPSYRSTDLVHWSFVGEALPTRPAWIGNGDMWAPDVAYVGGRYLLYYTATNTVTPGGGSAIGVATSSSPAGPWVDSGSPVVEPMPTPGSTDPNDRRWVYDPELLTVGGENYLYFGSYYGGLSVRRLSADGLHSEPASQVQVAIPNRYEGTHVIEHDGWFYLLGSATNCCNGPLTGYGVFAGRSASPTGPFLDRTGASLLDSRVGGTPVLHQNGNRWVGPGHVTSAVDAAGQEWMLYHAVDRTDPYVAGGGTYTKRPVLMDPLDWKDGWPVVRGGAGPSDSPQPAPTVVTGQHPAYVPSFVGPLPRGPKLPGYSDEFGGHRMDSAWTWLRDPGAATRSVSRGVLSWQMQSADLGPDAGAAGLPLHALPAGDYTVETRVSTTVPRDGCCQNYAQGGLVIYQDDANFVKLAVTSIWETRQTEFGKRETPEGPGYPAYGNSVGGPVGEWTVLRLTRTHSATENLYTASTSRDDGATWDTAGTWTTPLSATPPRLGLVSMAASGFTTLFDYVRVYAAPRGHGSGGGS
;
A
#
# COMPACT_ATOMS: atom_id res chain seq x y z
N MET A 1 25.33 24.32 -57.14
CA MET A 1 26.29 24.67 -58.21
C MET A 1 27.68 24.19 -57.82
N ARG A 2 28.30 23.45 -58.75
CA ARG A 2 29.72 23.08 -58.88
C ARG A 2 30.25 22.09 -57.82
N HIS A 3 30.34 20.81 -58.15
CA HIS A 3 31.22 20.02 -59.08
C HIS A 3 32.47 19.49 -58.37
N LEU A 4 32.51 18.15 -58.36
CA LEU A 4 33.63 17.21 -58.14
C LEU A 4 34.87 17.50 -59.05
N PRO A 5 36.05 16.93 -58.79
CA PRO A 5 36.30 15.70 -59.52
C PRO A 5 37.01 14.54 -58.76
N ARG A 6 36.79 13.36 -59.34
CA ARG A 6 37.48 12.08 -59.15
C ARG A 6 38.90 12.15 -59.75
N THR A 7 39.84 11.42 -59.14
CA THR A 7 41.05 10.97 -59.85
C THR A 7 41.29 9.48 -59.60
N ILE A 8 41.36 8.75 -60.70
CA ILE A 8 41.75 7.36 -60.86
C ILE A 8 43.27 7.36 -61.05
N LEU A 9 44.02 6.40 -60.45
CA LEU A 9 45.35 6.00 -61.04
C LEU A 9 45.56 4.49 -60.87
N ALA A 10 46.16 3.97 -61.94
CA ALA A 10 46.16 2.61 -62.34
C ALA A 10 47.30 1.74 -61.74
N ALA A 11 47.12 0.43 -61.95
CA ALA A 11 47.94 -0.67 -61.54
C ALA A 11 49.35 -0.64 -62.18
N VAL A 12 50.33 -1.17 -61.46
CA VAL A 12 51.55 -1.80 -62.09
C VAL A 12 51.76 -3.16 -61.44
N THR A 13 51.79 -4.17 -62.33
CA THR A 13 52.12 -5.57 -62.08
C THR A 13 53.61 -5.74 -62.01
N ALA A 14 54.17 -6.42 -61.03
CA ALA A 14 55.50 -6.98 -61.04
C ALA A 14 55.45 -8.44 -60.57
N LEU A 15 55.79 -9.37 -61.50
CA LEU A 15 56.07 -10.76 -61.21
C LEU A 15 57.46 -10.94 -60.59
N ALA A 16 57.54 -11.67 -59.44
CA ALA A 16 58.82 -12.27 -59.03
C ALA A 16 58.55 -13.69 -58.54
N LEU A 17 59.22 -14.64 -59.18
CA LEU A 17 59.34 -16.06 -58.80
C LEU A 17 60.22 -16.16 -57.53
N GLY A 18 59.88 -17.11 -56.65
CA GLY A 18 60.88 -17.60 -55.71
C GLY A 18 60.33 -18.35 -54.48
N ALA A 19 60.63 -19.65 -54.52
CA ALA A 19 60.85 -20.56 -53.41
C ALA A 19 59.68 -20.84 -52.38
N GLY A 20 59.22 -22.08 -52.47
CA GLY A 20 58.26 -22.65 -51.54
C GLY A 20 58.85 -22.91 -50.16
N THR A 21 58.15 -22.42 -49.14
CA THR A 21 58.26 -22.94 -47.78
C THR A 21 56.91 -23.54 -47.41
N VAL A 22 56.96 -24.84 -47.07
CA VAL A 22 55.76 -25.54 -46.53
C VAL A 22 55.45 -24.96 -45.17
N ALA A 23 54.42 -24.16 -45.07
CA ALA A 23 53.88 -23.73 -43.83
C ALA A 23 52.93 -24.81 -43.31
N SER A 24 53.27 -25.40 -42.18
CA SER A 24 52.37 -26.24 -41.37
C SER A 24 51.17 -25.45 -40.94
N ILE A 25 49.99 -25.81 -41.39
CA ILE A 25 48.71 -25.26 -40.92
C ILE A 25 48.45 -25.83 -39.50
N ALA A 26 48.66 -25.03 -38.47
CA ALA A 26 48.17 -25.33 -37.12
C ALA A 26 46.64 -25.34 -37.14
N PRO A 27 45.97 -26.33 -36.51
CA PRO A 27 44.51 -26.34 -36.44
C PRO A 27 44.03 -25.06 -35.70
N ALA A 28 43.07 -24.36 -36.31
CA ALA A 28 42.40 -23.23 -35.67
C ALA A 28 41.79 -23.71 -34.34
N ALA A 29 42.22 -23.09 -33.25
CA ALA A 29 41.59 -23.29 -31.95
C ALA A 29 40.09 -22.92 -32.08
N THR A 30 39.21 -23.88 -31.98
CA THR A 30 37.78 -23.66 -31.85
C THR A 30 37.58 -22.83 -30.59
N ALA A 31 37.08 -21.59 -30.73
CA ALA A 31 36.69 -20.78 -29.63
C ALA A 31 35.69 -21.58 -28.78
N ALA A 32 35.94 -21.70 -27.48
CA ALA A 32 34.98 -22.31 -26.57
C ALA A 32 33.63 -21.57 -26.70
N PRO A 33 32.50 -22.29 -26.70
CA PRO A 33 31.20 -21.63 -26.71
C PRO A 33 31.16 -20.64 -25.56
N PRO A 34 30.51 -19.44 -25.72
CA PRO A 34 30.37 -18.48 -24.64
C PRO A 34 29.75 -19.20 -23.45
N SER A 35 30.40 -19.08 -22.30
CA SER A 35 29.86 -19.63 -21.05
C SER A 35 28.44 -19.11 -20.86
N ALA A 36 27.51 -20.00 -20.50
CA ALA A 36 26.16 -19.59 -20.15
C ALA A 36 26.25 -18.43 -19.12
N PRO A 37 25.44 -17.38 -19.28
CA PRO A 37 25.45 -16.29 -18.33
C PRO A 37 25.23 -16.86 -16.93
N ALA A 38 25.98 -16.37 -15.93
CA ALA A 38 25.82 -16.78 -14.55
C ALA A 38 24.33 -16.58 -14.14
N PRO A 39 23.77 -17.50 -13.32
CA PRO A 39 22.41 -17.33 -12.83
C PRO A 39 22.30 -15.95 -12.19
N ARG A 40 21.27 -15.19 -12.57
CA ARG A 40 21.00 -13.87 -12.01
C ARG A 40 20.62 -14.04 -10.52
N ALA A 41 21.14 -13.17 -9.66
CA ALA A 41 20.77 -13.16 -8.26
C ALA A 41 19.26 -12.92 -8.09
N THR A 42 18.66 -13.64 -7.17
CA THR A 42 17.23 -13.50 -6.82
C THR A 42 17.09 -13.29 -5.32
N TYR A 43 15.97 -12.71 -4.91
CA TYR A 43 15.56 -12.61 -3.50
C TYR A 43 14.11 -13.09 -3.34
N THR A 44 13.70 -13.32 -2.10
CA THR A 44 12.32 -13.69 -1.76
C THR A 44 11.90 -12.92 -0.51
N ASN A 45 10.69 -12.39 -0.50
CA ASN A 45 10.10 -11.75 0.67
C ASN A 45 9.69 -12.77 1.75
N PRO A 46 9.82 -12.44 3.06
CA PRO A 46 10.33 -11.16 3.58
C PRO A 46 11.86 -11.09 3.49
N LEU A 47 12.42 -9.86 3.54
CA LEU A 47 13.86 -9.69 3.54
C LEU A 47 14.47 -10.28 4.81
N PRO A 48 15.60 -11.03 4.70
CA PRO A 48 16.29 -11.58 5.88
C PRO A 48 17.09 -10.48 6.59
N LEU A 49 16.69 -10.17 7.83
CA LEU A 49 17.39 -9.23 8.72
C LEU A 49 18.19 -10.03 9.76
N ASP A 50 19.46 -10.28 9.51
CA ASP A 50 20.34 -11.12 10.35
C ASP A 50 20.69 -10.42 11.68
N LEU A 51 20.27 -11.02 12.79
CA LEU A 51 20.60 -10.59 14.17
C LEU A 51 21.92 -11.20 14.67
N GLY A 52 22.58 -12.04 13.87
CA GLY A 52 23.71 -12.83 14.29
C GLY A 52 23.31 -14.13 15.00
N GLY A 53 24.29 -15.06 15.12
CA GLY A 53 24.05 -16.34 15.79
C GLY A 53 22.99 -17.24 15.11
N GLY A 54 22.69 -17.02 13.84
CA GLY A 54 21.68 -17.78 13.08
C GLY A 54 20.23 -17.36 13.35
N LYS A 55 20.02 -16.19 13.96
CA LYS A 55 18.70 -15.58 14.20
C LYS A 55 18.39 -14.51 13.15
N THR A 56 17.13 -14.39 12.80
CA THR A 56 16.59 -13.36 11.89
C THR A 56 15.53 -12.55 12.62
N ALA A 57 15.49 -11.24 12.41
CA ALA A 57 14.46 -10.40 12.99
C ALA A 57 13.08 -10.76 12.42
N GLU A 58 12.10 -10.84 13.31
CA GLU A 58 10.73 -11.21 12.96
C GLU A 58 9.93 -10.01 12.42
N GLN A 59 10.37 -8.79 12.72
CA GLN A 59 9.69 -7.55 12.41
C GLN A 59 10.65 -6.45 11.98
N CYS A 60 10.19 -5.59 11.12
CA CYS A 60 10.71 -4.27 10.80
C CYS A 60 9.54 -3.46 10.25
N ALA A 61 8.68 -3.04 11.15
CA ALA A 61 7.54 -2.20 10.80
C ALA A 61 7.97 -0.75 10.56
N ASP A 62 7.20 -0.04 9.74
CA ASP A 62 7.41 1.36 9.41
C ASP A 62 8.87 1.62 8.96
N PRO A 63 9.35 0.89 7.92
CA PRO A 63 10.74 0.93 7.50
C PRO A 63 11.11 2.27 6.87
N ASP A 64 12.34 2.74 7.12
CA ASP A 64 12.97 3.77 6.32
C ASP A 64 14.39 3.37 5.90
N VAL A 65 14.83 3.78 4.70
CA VAL A 65 16.10 3.37 4.12
C VAL A 65 16.87 4.55 3.56
N ILE A 66 18.16 4.65 3.95
CA ILE A 66 19.08 5.63 3.39
C ILE A 66 20.34 4.99 2.86
N ARG A 67 20.87 5.51 1.75
CA ARG A 67 22.21 5.16 1.27
C ARG A 67 23.25 6.00 1.99
N SER A 68 24.34 5.37 2.44
CA SER A 68 25.47 6.09 3.04
C SER A 68 26.04 7.14 2.06
N GLN A 69 26.26 8.35 2.58
CA GLN A 69 26.90 9.43 1.83
C GLN A 69 28.43 9.41 1.98
N ASN A 70 28.97 8.46 2.74
CA ASN A 70 30.42 8.24 2.80
C ASN A 70 30.89 7.41 1.60
N PRO A 71 31.74 7.95 0.69
CA PRO A 71 32.18 7.21 -0.48
C PRO A 71 32.91 5.89 -0.20
N SER A 72 33.46 5.73 1.01
CA SER A 72 34.13 4.49 1.44
C SER A 72 33.16 3.46 2.04
N ASP A 73 31.89 3.80 2.23
CA ASP A 73 30.84 2.93 2.75
C ASP A 73 29.68 2.86 1.76
N ALA A 74 29.83 2.05 0.70
CA ALA A 74 28.82 1.86 -0.34
C ALA A 74 27.64 1.00 0.13
N ALA A 75 27.02 1.34 1.27
CA ALA A 75 25.97 0.57 1.91
C ALA A 75 24.67 1.36 2.05
N TRP A 76 23.59 0.63 2.22
CA TRP A 76 22.28 1.14 2.67
C TRP A 76 22.10 0.82 4.13
N TYR A 77 21.36 1.68 4.83
CA TYR A 77 20.96 1.53 6.22
C TYR A 77 19.45 1.57 6.32
N LEU A 78 18.86 0.59 7.00
CA LEU A 78 17.43 0.42 7.22
C LEU A 78 17.15 0.65 8.69
N TYR A 79 16.10 1.40 9.00
CA TYR A 79 15.61 1.68 10.34
C TYR A 79 14.16 1.24 10.44
N CYS A 80 13.75 0.79 11.63
CA CYS A 80 12.38 0.32 11.85
C CYS A 80 11.83 0.93 13.14
N THR A 81 10.52 0.96 13.27
CA THR A 81 9.82 1.36 14.50
C THR A 81 10.26 0.52 15.69
N ARG A 82 10.05 1.03 16.91
CA ARG A 82 10.26 0.26 18.13
C ARG A 82 9.38 -0.98 18.14
N ASP A 83 9.98 -2.17 18.13
CA ASP A 83 9.25 -3.41 17.98
C ASP A 83 9.96 -4.63 18.60
N VAL A 84 9.29 -5.79 18.64
CA VAL A 84 9.82 -7.07 19.07
C VAL A 84 10.54 -7.73 17.90
N ILE A 85 11.86 -7.61 17.83
CA ILE A 85 12.65 -8.18 16.72
C ILE A 85 13.04 -9.65 16.94
N ASP A 86 13.00 -10.15 18.19
CA ASP A 86 13.24 -11.54 18.57
C ASP A 86 12.26 -11.94 19.69
N SER A 87 11.19 -12.65 19.31
CA SER A 87 10.17 -13.09 20.26
C SER A 87 10.64 -14.18 21.25
N SER A 88 11.85 -14.69 21.11
CA SER A 88 12.46 -15.59 22.10
C SER A 88 13.04 -14.86 23.32
N LEU A 89 13.25 -13.55 23.23
CA LEU A 89 13.76 -12.73 24.31
C LEU A 89 12.64 -12.30 25.26
N ARG A 90 12.93 -12.35 26.57
CA ARG A 90 11.97 -11.94 27.61
C ARG A 90 12.66 -11.07 28.66
N ASN A 91 11.92 -10.10 29.16
CA ASN A 91 12.25 -9.39 30.36
C ASN A 91 12.15 -10.32 31.59
N PRO A 92 12.72 -9.94 32.75
CA PRO A 92 12.65 -10.76 33.98
C PRO A 92 11.22 -11.06 34.45
N ASP A 93 10.23 -10.25 34.07
CA ASP A 93 8.81 -10.45 34.37
C ASP A 93 8.08 -11.32 33.33
N GLY A 94 8.79 -11.82 32.31
CA GLY A 94 8.26 -12.65 31.24
C GLY A 94 7.66 -11.88 30.05
N SER A 95 7.60 -10.56 30.11
CA SER A 95 7.13 -9.72 29.00
C SER A 95 8.12 -9.74 27.81
N LEU A 96 7.61 -9.37 26.63
CA LEU A 96 8.41 -9.27 25.41
C LEU A 96 9.47 -8.15 25.53
N VAL A 97 10.63 -8.37 24.92
CA VAL A 97 11.68 -7.34 24.79
C VAL A 97 11.46 -6.56 23.51
N PHE A 98 11.35 -5.24 23.61
CA PHE A 98 11.23 -4.33 22.49
C PHE A 98 12.57 -3.68 22.18
N SER A 99 13.01 -3.77 20.93
CA SER A 99 14.17 -3.06 20.40
C SER A 99 13.80 -1.64 20.01
N SER A 100 14.60 -0.66 20.41
CA SER A 100 14.29 0.76 20.25
C SER A 100 14.92 1.31 18.96
N VAL A 101 14.10 1.50 17.92
CA VAL A 101 14.53 1.93 16.58
C VAL A 101 15.69 1.06 16.08
N PRO A 102 15.46 -0.25 15.87
CA PRO A 102 16.49 -1.16 15.38
C PRO A 102 16.96 -0.73 13.99
N SER A 103 18.28 -0.85 13.76
CA SER A 103 18.92 -0.48 12.51
C SER A 103 19.74 -1.63 11.93
N TYR A 104 19.77 -1.68 10.59
CA TYR A 104 20.42 -2.72 9.82
C TYR A 104 21.24 -2.11 8.69
N ARG A 105 22.27 -2.83 8.23
CA ARG A 105 23.16 -2.43 7.12
C ARG A 105 23.15 -3.50 6.03
N SER A 106 23.08 -3.06 4.77
CA SER A 106 23.18 -3.91 3.59
C SER A 106 24.08 -3.31 2.52
N THR A 107 24.73 -4.17 1.73
CA THR A 107 25.47 -3.77 0.52
C THR A 107 24.75 -4.16 -0.75
N ASP A 108 23.58 -4.82 -0.66
CA ASP A 108 22.86 -5.36 -1.82
C ASP A 108 21.32 -5.15 -1.74
N LEU A 109 20.81 -4.45 -0.71
CA LEU A 109 19.39 -4.22 -0.41
C LEU A 109 18.60 -5.51 -0.06
N VAL A 110 19.21 -6.67 -0.13
CA VAL A 110 18.57 -7.97 0.11
C VAL A 110 18.99 -8.55 1.47
N HIS A 111 20.32 -8.61 1.73
CA HIS A 111 20.87 -9.19 2.95
C HIS A 111 21.24 -8.08 3.92
N TRP A 112 20.59 -8.08 5.06
CA TRP A 112 20.72 -7.04 6.07
C TRP A 112 21.33 -7.61 7.34
N SER A 113 22.28 -6.91 7.93
CA SER A 113 22.90 -7.26 9.22
C SER A 113 22.57 -6.20 10.26
N PHE A 114 22.18 -6.63 11.46
CA PHE A 114 21.86 -5.75 12.58
C PHE A 114 23.08 -4.91 12.97
N VAL A 115 22.87 -3.61 13.08
CA VAL A 115 23.88 -2.62 13.52
C VAL A 115 23.73 -2.34 15.00
N GLY A 116 22.51 -2.18 15.48
CA GLY A 116 22.16 -1.81 16.83
C GLY A 116 20.86 -1.04 16.91
N GLU A 117 20.55 -0.56 18.08
CA GLU A 117 19.44 0.37 18.31
C GLU A 117 19.93 1.80 18.07
N ALA A 118 19.23 2.55 17.22
CA ALA A 118 19.59 3.94 16.93
C ALA A 118 19.42 4.84 18.17
N LEU A 119 18.34 4.63 18.93
CA LEU A 119 18.02 5.38 20.14
C LEU A 119 17.83 4.43 21.34
N PRO A 120 18.91 3.83 21.89
CA PRO A 120 18.80 2.84 22.96
C PRO A 120 18.30 3.44 24.28
N THR A 121 18.41 4.76 24.43
CA THR A 121 17.93 5.48 25.62
C THR A 121 16.83 6.45 25.19
N ARG A 122 15.66 6.32 25.80
CA ARG A 122 14.52 7.22 25.56
C ARG A 122 14.90 8.64 26.02
N PRO A 123 14.74 9.65 25.14
CA PRO A 123 14.91 11.06 25.53
C PRO A 123 13.95 11.47 26.65
N ALA A 124 14.42 12.28 27.59
CA ALA A 124 13.65 12.63 28.80
C ALA A 124 12.35 13.40 28.48
N TRP A 125 12.30 14.13 27.37
CA TRP A 125 11.12 14.89 26.94
C TRP A 125 9.96 14.02 26.42
N ILE A 126 10.23 12.73 26.06
CA ILE A 126 9.20 11.78 25.59
C ILE A 126 8.29 11.26 26.72
N GLY A 127 8.78 11.27 27.97
CA GLY A 127 8.00 10.74 29.08
C GLY A 127 7.81 9.23 28.97
N ASN A 128 6.55 8.77 28.96
CA ASN A 128 6.17 7.37 28.85
C ASN A 128 5.86 6.93 27.41
N GLY A 129 6.06 7.80 26.41
CA GLY A 129 5.85 7.48 25.00
C GLY A 129 6.89 6.53 24.43
N ASP A 130 6.58 5.96 23.28
CA ASP A 130 7.47 5.14 22.47
C ASP A 130 8.03 5.92 21.28
N MET A 131 9.01 5.35 20.57
CA MET A 131 9.64 5.94 19.40
C MET A 131 9.29 5.10 18.17
N TRP A 132 8.49 5.67 17.25
CA TRP A 132 7.94 5.00 16.08
C TRP A 132 8.32 5.69 14.79
N ALA A 133 8.12 4.99 13.66
CA ALA A 133 8.23 5.48 12.29
C ALA A 133 9.43 6.42 12.10
N PRO A 134 10.66 5.87 12.07
CA PRO A 134 11.86 6.65 11.79
C PRO A 134 11.90 7.10 10.34
N ASP A 135 12.48 8.29 10.10
CA ASP A 135 12.87 8.80 8.79
C ASP A 135 14.30 9.34 8.85
N VAL A 136 15.18 8.90 7.98
CA VAL A 136 16.60 9.26 8.01
C VAL A 136 17.03 9.98 6.75
N ALA A 137 17.47 11.23 6.91
CA ALA A 137 17.94 12.07 5.83
C ALA A 137 19.39 12.54 6.03
N TYR A 138 20.02 13.05 4.96
CA TYR A 138 21.34 13.66 5.03
C TYR A 138 21.26 15.13 4.67
N VAL A 139 21.48 15.99 5.65
CA VAL A 139 21.33 17.45 5.51
C VAL A 139 22.56 18.15 6.08
N GLY A 140 23.12 19.07 5.33
CA GLY A 140 24.21 19.94 5.80
C GLY A 140 25.47 19.16 6.26
N GLY A 141 25.76 18.00 5.68
CA GLY A 141 26.96 17.22 6.00
C GLY A 141 26.81 16.25 7.18
N ARG A 142 25.59 16.02 7.66
CA ARG A 142 25.26 15.08 8.74
C ARG A 142 23.98 14.32 8.48
N TYR A 143 23.77 13.20 9.16
CA TYR A 143 22.53 12.45 9.15
C TYR A 143 21.59 12.99 10.24
N LEU A 144 20.31 13.07 9.89
CA LEU A 144 19.18 13.41 10.75
C LEU A 144 18.26 12.22 10.81
N LEU A 145 17.92 11.75 12.00
CA LEU A 145 16.92 10.71 12.27
C LEU A 145 15.72 11.40 12.90
N TYR A 146 14.66 11.60 12.13
CA TYR A 146 13.36 12.01 12.67
C TYR A 146 12.63 10.77 13.17
N TYR A 147 11.76 10.95 14.15
CA TYR A 147 10.96 9.86 14.71
C TYR A 147 9.73 10.40 15.42
N THR A 148 8.68 9.61 15.45
CA THR A 148 7.48 9.88 16.26
C THR A 148 7.76 9.59 17.72
N ALA A 149 7.56 10.57 18.61
CA ALA A 149 7.36 10.34 20.03
C ALA A 149 5.84 10.19 20.27
N THR A 150 5.38 9.02 20.72
CA THR A 150 3.93 8.77 20.84
C THR A 150 3.28 9.53 21.98
N ASN A 151 4.08 10.01 22.95
CA ASN A 151 3.65 10.90 24.02
C ASN A 151 4.84 11.71 24.54
N THR A 152 4.54 12.88 25.13
CA THR A 152 5.55 13.80 25.66
C THR A 152 5.27 14.18 27.11
N VAL A 153 6.26 14.79 27.79
CA VAL A 153 6.10 15.40 29.13
C VAL A 153 5.40 16.76 29.08
N THR A 154 5.07 17.27 27.89
CA THR A 154 4.31 18.52 27.73
C THR A 154 2.99 18.43 28.49
N PRO A 155 2.55 19.50 29.20
CA PRO A 155 1.25 19.50 29.85
C PRO A 155 0.12 19.13 28.87
N GLY A 156 -0.68 18.13 29.22
CA GLY A 156 -1.70 17.54 28.35
C GLY A 156 -1.19 16.44 27.44
N GLY A 157 0.12 16.11 27.47
CA GLY A 157 0.71 15.05 26.65
C GLY A 157 0.62 15.32 25.16
N GLY A 158 0.46 14.23 24.39
CA GLY A 158 0.32 14.24 22.94
C GLY A 158 1.59 13.81 22.21
N SER A 159 1.41 13.36 20.97
CA SER A 159 2.51 12.94 20.10
C SER A 159 3.25 14.13 19.50
N ALA A 160 4.52 13.90 19.14
CA ALA A 160 5.42 14.91 18.60
C ALA A 160 6.44 14.25 17.67
N ILE A 161 7.11 15.04 16.82
CA ILE A 161 8.27 14.56 16.06
C ILE A 161 9.55 15.00 16.77
N GLY A 162 10.43 14.03 17.10
CA GLY A 162 11.79 14.26 17.55
C GLY A 162 12.79 14.24 16.40
N VAL A 163 14.02 14.70 16.66
CA VAL A 163 15.13 14.57 15.73
C VAL A 163 16.43 14.28 16.48
N ALA A 164 17.18 13.29 15.98
CA ALA A 164 18.54 13.00 16.44
C ALA A 164 19.53 13.20 15.29
N THR A 165 20.80 13.47 15.62
CA THR A 165 21.86 13.75 14.65
C THR A 165 23.02 12.76 14.79
N SER A 166 23.68 12.45 13.67
CA SER A 166 24.92 11.66 13.66
C SER A 166 25.81 12.08 12.47
N SER A 167 27.12 11.80 12.61
CA SER A 167 28.06 11.89 11.48
C SER A 167 28.10 10.61 10.63
N SER A 168 27.46 9.53 11.07
CA SER A 168 27.40 8.25 10.40
C SER A 168 25.99 7.67 10.45
N PRO A 169 25.51 6.99 9.39
CA PRO A 169 24.20 6.33 9.44
C PRO A 169 24.17 5.15 10.42
N ALA A 170 25.33 4.64 10.85
CA ALA A 170 25.44 3.65 11.92
C ALA A 170 25.35 4.26 13.33
N GLY A 171 25.23 5.56 13.46
CA GLY A 171 25.32 6.27 14.74
C GLY A 171 26.78 6.55 15.17
N PRO A 172 27.03 6.90 16.45
CA PRO A 172 26.00 7.06 17.47
C PRO A 172 25.09 8.26 17.21
N TRP A 173 23.82 8.13 17.58
CA TRP A 173 22.83 9.17 17.42
C TRP A 173 22.69 10.01 18.70
N VAL A 174 22.55 11.31 18.53
CA VAL A 174 22.36 12.27 19.63
C VAL A 174 21.06 13.02 19.43
N ASP A 175 20.11 12.80 20.34
CA ASP A 175 18.82 13.48 20.34
C ASP A 175 18.97 14.99 20.60
N SER A 176 18.12 15.80 19.95
CA SER A 176 18.15 17.28 20.06
C SER A 176 17.69 17.81 21.43
N GLY A 177 17.08 16.98 22.26
CA GLY A 177 16.58 17.33 23.59
C GLY A 177 15.19 17.96 23.63
N SER A 178 14.55 18.17 22.47
CA SER A 178 13.20 18.72 22.32
C SER A 178 12.57 18.33 20.99
N PRO A 179 11.23 18.34 20.86
CA PRO A 179 10.59 18.05 19.59
C PRO A 179 10.87 19.11 18.52
N VAL A 180 11.01 18.68 17.27
CA VAL A 180 11.05 19.55 16.07
C VAL A 180 9.63 19.94 15.64
N VAL A 181 8.65 19.06 15.88
CA VAL A 181 7.22 19.37 15.79
C VAL A 181 6.57 19.03 17.13
N GLU A 182 6.02 20.04 17.76
CA GLU A 182 5.40 19.98 19.09
C GLU A 182 4.04 19.25 19.05
N PRO A 183 3.52 18.76 20.20
CA PRO A 183 2.14 18.30 20.30
C PRO A 183 1.16 19.41 19.94
N MET A 184 0.16 19.11 19.12
CA MET A 184 -0.80 20.09 18.63
C MET A 184 -2.23 19.77 19.08
N PRO A 185 -3.05 20.79 19.40
CA PRO A 185 -4.46 20.59 19.68
C PRO A 185 -5.20 20.12 18.40
N THR A 186 -6.29 19.38 18.59
CA THR A 186 -7.22 19.07 17.51
C THR A 186 -7.90 20.34 17.02
N PRO A 187 -7.89 20.62 15.71
CA PRO A 187 -8.54 21.80 15.17
C PRO A 187 -10.03 21.85 15.53
N GLY A 188 -10.47 22.96 16.12
CA GLY A 188 -11.86 23.17 16.53
C GLY A 188 -12.28 22.52 17.83
N SER A 189 -11.42 21.74 18.49
CA SER A 189 -11.68 21.20 19.82
C SER A 189 -11.54 22.30 20.89
N THR A 190 -12.43 22.25 21.89
CA THR A 190 -12.36 23.11 23.10
C THR A 190 -11.68 22.40 24.27
N ASP A 191 -11.41 21.10 24.15
CA ASP A 191 -10.66 20.33 25.14
C ASP A 191 -9.15 20.52 24.92
N PRO A 192 -8.42 21.09 25.90
CA PRO A 192 -6.97 21.32 25.77
C PRO A 192 -6.15 20.02 25.74
N ASN A 193 -6.75 18.89 26.09
CA ASN A 193 -6.12 17.56 26.06
C ASN A 193 -6.48 16.79 24.78
N ASP A 194 -7.38 17.31 23.98
CA ASP A 194 -7.71 16.72 22.69
C ASP A 194 -6.62 17.07 21.67
N ARG A 195 -5.77 16.08 21.35
CA ARG A 195 -4.56 16.23 20.55
C ARG A 195 -4.70 15.50 19.22
N ARG A 196 -4.40 16.19 18.11
CA ARG A 196 -4.21 15.53 16.82
C ARG A 196 -2.96 14.63 16.85
N TRP A 197 -2.92 13.63 15.98
CA TRP A 197 -1.75 12.78 15.85
C TRP A 197 -0.65 13.47 15.02
N VAL A 198 0.52 13.59 15.63
CA VAL A 198 1.75 14.14 15.05
C VAL A 198 2.70 12.97 14.91
N TYR A 199 2.50 12.20 13.84
CA TYR A 199 3.15 10.92 13.57
C TYR A 199 3.84 10.91 12.22
N ASP A 200 4.66 9.89 11.95
CA ASP A 200 5.15 9.47 10.66
C ASP A 200 5.85 10.60 9.90
N PRO A 201 7.01 11.08 10.44
CA PRO A 201 7.78 12.12 9.77
C PRO A 201 8.35 11.62 8.45
N GLU A 202 8.46 12.54 7.48
CA GLU A 202 9.15 12.34 6.20
C GLU A 202 9.80 13.65 5.78
N LEU A 203 11.10 13.67 5.58
CA LEU A 203 11.84 14.85 5.11
C LEU A 203 12.02 14.82 3.59
N LEU A 204 11.60 15.89 2.93
CA LEU A 204 11.95 16.20 1.54
C LEU A 204 12.87 17.42 1.50
N THR A 205 14.04 17.30 0.87
CA THR A 205 14.91 18.45 0.56
C THR A 205 14.84 18.75 -0.93
N VAL A 206 14.35 19.92 -1.31
CA VAL A 206 14.23 20.35 -2.70
C VAL A 206 14.56 21.83 -2.87
N GLY A 207 15.36 22.15 -3.89
CA GLY A 207 15.77 23.54 -4.16
C GLY A 207 16.57 24.20 -3.02
N GLY A 208 17.15 23.43 -2.12
CA GLY A 208 17.87 23.92 -0.93
C GLY A 208 16.98 24.25 0.26
N GLU A 209 15.68 23.97 0.19
CA GLU A 209 14.72 24.08 1.29
C GLU A 209 14.35 22.69 1.80
N ASN A 210 14.08 22.59 3.10
CA ASN A 210 13.68 21.37 3.79
C ASN A 210 12.19 21.44 4.14
N TYR A 211 11.45 20.37 3.82
CA TYR A 211 10.03 20.19 4.11
C TYR A 211 9.84 18.93 4.91
N LEU A 212 9.21 19.03 6.09
CA LEU A 212 8.87 17.88 6.93
C LEU A 212 7.37 17.63 6.82
N TYR A 213 7.00 16.48 6.26
CA TYR A 213 5.63 15.97 6.29
C TYR A 213 5.43 15.18 7.56
N PHE A 214 4.21 15.20 8.09
CA PHE A 214 3.84 14.46 9.29
C PHE A 214 2.32 14.42 9.43
N GLY A 215 1.84 13.52 10.26
CA GLY A 215 0.43 13.37 10.59
C GLY A 215 -0.06 11.94 10.43
N SER A 216 -1.31 11.71 10.81
CA SER A 216 -1.98 10.42 10.69
C SER A 216 -3.49 10.65 10.65
N TYR A 217 -4.28 9.59 10.80
CA TYR A 217 -5.74 9.63 10.73
C TYR A 217 -6.37 10.77 11.55
N TYR A 218 -5.93 10.95 12.78
CA TYR A 218 -6.50 11.96 13.65
C TYR A 218 -5.81 13.31 13.46
N GLY A 219 -6.34 14.09 12.55
CA GLY A 219 -5.86 15.43 12.19
C GLY A 219 -5.31 15.54 10.75
N GLY A 220 -5.18 14.42 10.01
CA GLY A 220 -4.70 14.40 8.63
C GLY A 220 -3.21 14.67 8.49
N LEU A 221 -2.74 14.66 7.23
CA LEU A 221 -1.33 14.91 6.91
C LEU A 221 -1.08 16.40 6.71
N SER A 222 0.05 16.87 7.20
CA SER A 222 0.52 18.25 7.07
C SER A 222 1.98 18.31 6.66
N VAL A 223 2.43 19.44 6.14
CA VAL A 223 3.82 19.73 5.83
C VAL A 223 4.22 21.06 6.45
N ARG A 224 5.44 21.16 6.99
CA ARG A 224 6.10 22.41 7.45
C ARG A 224 7.44 22.59 6.78
N ARG A 225 7.86 23.84 6.61
CA ARG A 225 9.26 24.14 6.32
C ARG A 225 10.11 23.95 7.57
N LEU A 226 11.35 23.48 7.35
CA LEU A 226 12.38 23.42 8.38
C LEU A 226 13.47 24.47 8.12
N SER A 227 14.25 24.73 9.19
CA SER A 227 15.52 25.46 9.08
C SER A 227 16.50 24.74 8.13
N ALA A 228 17.48 25.47 7.62
CA ALA A 228 18.48 24.90 6.70
C ALA A 228 19.28 23.73 7.29
N ASP A 229 19.38 23.64 8.62
CA ASP A 229 20.03 22.53 9.32
C ASP A 229 19.08 21.37 9.66
N GLY A 230 17.79 21.50 9.36
CA GLY A 230 16.76 20.48 9.59
C GLY A 230 16.32 20.31 11.06
N LEU A 231 16.78 21.15 12.00
CA LEU A 231 16.56 20.94 13.42
C LEU A 231 15.37 21.71 14.01
N HIS A 232 14.81 22.66 13.26
CA HIS A 232 13.72 23.50 13.73
C HIS A 232 12.63 23.62 12.66
N SER A 233 11.36 23.43 13.04
CA SER A 233 10.23 23.66 12.14
C SER A 233 9.70 25.10 12.24
N GLU A 234 9.09 25.59 11.16
CA GLU A 234 8.40 26.88 11.09
C GLU A 234 6.89 26.67 11.24
N PRO A 235 6.29 26.76 12.43
CA PRO A 235 4.86 26.48 12.62
C PRO A 235 3.93 27.30 11.72
N ALA A 236 4.29 28.56 11.42
CA ALA A 236 3.51 29.44 10.55
C ALA A 236 3.48 28.99 9.07
N SER A 237 4.39 28.08 8.67
CA SER A 237 4.45 27.54 7.31
C SER A 237 3.59 26.29 7.11
N GLN A 238 2.91 25.81 8.16
CA GLN A 238 2.14 24.56 8.10
C GLN A 238 1.01 24.62 7.08
N VAL A 239 0.98 23.63 6.20
CA VAL A 239 -0.10 23.39 5.23
C VAL A 239 -0.63 21.98 5.43
N GLN A 240 -1.94 21.80 5.48
CA GLN A 240 -2.56 20.48 5.43
C GLN A 240 -2.55 19.97 3.98
N VAL A 241 -2.12 18.71 3.77
CA VAL A 241 -1.95 18.11 2.45
C VAL A 241 -2.85 16.90 2.21
N ALA A 242 -3.39 16.30 3.27
CA ALA A 242 -4.43 15.28 3.16
C ALA A 242 -5.45 15.38 4.30
N ILE A 243 -6.67 14.98 4.00
CA ILE A 243 -7.84 15.02 4.91
C ILE A 243 -7.63 14.07 6.10
N PRO A 244 -8.17 14.37 7.31
CA PRO A 244 -8.23 13.41 8.41
C PRO A 244 -8.98 12.12 8.05
N ASN A 245 -8.80 11.09 8.88
CA ASN A 245 -9.49 9.80 8.79
C ASN A 245 -9.28 9.01 7.48
N ARG A 246 -8.13 9.26 6.80
CA ARG A 246 -7.83 8.55 5.55
C ARG A 246 -6.41 8.01 5.46
N TYR A 247 -5.37 8.77 5.76
CA TYR A 247 -3.97 8.42 5.49
C TYR A 247 -3.06 8.56 6.70
N GLU A 248 -2.01 7.76 6.69
CA GLU A 248 -0.79 7.86 7.52
C GLU A 248 0.42 7.34 6.73
N GLY A 249 1.60 7.21 7.36
CA GLY A 249 2.78 6.60 6.74
C GLY A 249 3.22 7.36 5.48
N THR A 250 3.51 8.64 5.65
CA THR A 250 3.85 9.56 4.55
C THR A 250 5.19 9.20 3.93
N HIS A 251 5.27 9.14 2.59
CA HIS A 251 6.52 9.13 1.82
C HIS A 251 6.39 10.01 0.59
N VAL A 252 7.46 10.73 0.21
CA VAL A 252 7.41 11.66 -0.92
C VAL A 252 8.49 11.35 -1.94
N ILE A 253 8.08 11.13 -3.19
CA ILE A 253 8.99 10.87 -4.32
C ILE A 253 8.93 12.04 -5.29
N GLU A 254 10.09 12.55 -5.70
CA GLU A 254 10.19 13.47 -6.84
C GLU A 254 10.48 12.68 -8.12
N HIS A 255 9.57 12.77 -9.11
CA HIS A 255 9.73 12.09 -10.38
C HIS A 255 9.17 12.94 -11.53
N ASP A 256 9.95 13.11 -12.61
CA ASP A 256 9.58 13.88 -13.80
C ASP A 256 9.00 15.27 -13.52
N GLY A 257 9.55 15.95 -12.50
CA GLY A 257 9.14 17.32 -12.10
C GLY A 257 7.84 17.39 -11.32
N TRP A 258 7.35 16.25 -10.80
CA TRP A 258 6.22 16.14 -9.89
C TRP A 258 6.66 15.61 -8.54
N PHE A 259 6.01 16.09 -7.49
CA PHE A 259 6.07 15.51 -6.14
C PHE A 259 4.90 14.57 -5.97
N TYR A 260 5.18 13.31 -5.64
CA TYR A 260 4.18 12.28 -5.34
C TYR A 260 4.15 12.08 -3.84
N LEU A 261 3.04 12.49 -3.21
CA LEU A 261 2.77 12.19 -1.81
C LEU A 261 2.10 10.82 -1.73
N LEU A 262 2.80 9.85 -1.17
CA LEU A 262 2.29 8.53 -0.87
C LEU A 262 1.77 8.52 0.56
N GLY A 263 0.61 7.90 0.76
CA GLY A 263 0.03 7.69 2.07
C GLY A 263 -0.62 6.31 2.15
N SER A 264 -0.53 5.69 3.29
CA SER A 264 -1.14 4.39 3.56
C SER A 264 -2.50 4.56 4.20
N ALA A 265 -3.45 3.70 3.86
CA ALA A 265 -4.84 3.80 4.31
C ALA A 265 -5.35 2.50 4.90
N THR A 266 -6.27 2.60 5.85
CA THR A 266 -6.90 1.58 6.68
C THR A 266 -6.01 1.04 7.82
N ASN A 267 -6.34 -0.14 8.39
CA ASN A 267 -5.67 -0.65 9.58
C ASN A 267 -4.35 -1.37 9.22
N CYS A 268 -3.25 -0.93 9.80
CA CYS A 268 -1.91 -1.51 9.64
C CYS A 268 -1.71 -2.84 10.38
N CYS A 269 -2.52 -3.10 11.43
CA CYS A 269 -2.10 -3.97 12.52
C CYS A 269 -3.25 -4.85 13.03
N ASN A 270 -3.93 -5.57 12.13
CA ASN A 270 -5.16 -6.33 12.40
C ASN A 270 -5.00 -7.83 12.09
N GLY A 271 -3.80 -8.39 12.33
CA GLY A 271 -3.49 -9.77 12.03
C GLY A 271 -3.80 -10.13 10.56
N PRO A 272 -4.42 -11.30 10.29
CA PRO A 272 -4.71 -11.75 8.93
C PRO A 272 -5.79 -10.90 8.22
N LEU A 273 -6.45 -10.02 8.95
CA LEU A 273 -7.46 -9.08 8.44
C LEU A 273 -6.92 -7.64 8.28
N THR A 274 -5.61 -7.48 8.22
CA THR A 274 -4.97 -6.21 7.91
C THR A 274 -5.27 -5.82 6.47
N GLY A 275 -5.87 -4.64 6.27
CA GLY A 275 -6.29 -4.17 4.94
C GLY A 275 -5.49 -2.98 4.42
N TYR A 276 -4.39 -2.64 5.04
CA TYR A 276 -3.51 -1.53 4.69
C TYR A 276 -3.15 -1.53 3.20
N GLY A 277 -3.03 -0.35 2.59
CA GLY A 277 -2.67 -0.18 1.19
C GLY A 277 -2.18 1.24 0.92
N VAL A 278 -1.38 1.43 -0.12
CA VAL A 278 -0.71 2.69 -0.45
C VAL A 278 -1.38 3.38 -1.63
N PHE A 279 -1.55 4.69 -1.50
CA PHE A 279 -2.13 5.58 -2.49
C PHE A 279 -1.22 6.78 -2.74
N ALA A 280 -1.26 7.34 -3.94
CA ALA A 280 -0.51 8.53 -4.32
C ALA A 280 -1.43 9.67 -4.79
N GLY A 281 -1.08 10.88 -4.37
CA GLY A 281 -1.46 12.13 -5.04
C GLY A 281 -0.21 12.83 -5.56
N ARG A 282 -0.30 13.63 -6.63
CA ARG A 282 0.84 14.40 -7.14
C ARG A 282 0.56 15.89 -7.21
N SER A 283 1.63 16.68 -7.10
CA SER A 283 1.61 18.13 -7.19
C SER A 283 2.89 18.65 -7.85
N ALA A 284 2.82 19.82 -8.49
CA ALA A 284 4.00 20.55 -8.94
C ALA A 284 4.70 21.33 -7.80
N SER A 285 4.11 21.35 -6.61
CA SER A 285 4.64 22.02 -5.42
C SER A 285 4.77 21.02 -4.26
N PRO A 286 5.85 21.07 -3.46
CA PRO A 286 5.99 20.23 -2.27
C PRO A 286 4.91 20.48 -1.20
N THR A 287 4.21 21.60 -1.27
CA THR A 287 3.11 21.92 -0.34
C THR A 287 1.72 21.64 -0.90
N GLY A 288 1.62 20.94 -2.04
CA GLY A 288 0.34 20.59 -2.68
C GLY A 288 -0.29 21.74 -3.49
N PRO A 289 -1.60 21.63 -3.84
CA PRO A 289 -2.47 20.50 -3.54
C PRO A 289 -2.08 19.22 -4.29
N PHE A 290 -2.17 18.08 -3.61
CA PHE A 290 -1.91 16.78 -4.22
C PHE A 290 -3.20 16.20 -4.80
N LEU A 291 -3.18 15.89 -6.09
CA LEU A 291 -4.31 15.35 -6.84
C LEU A 291 -4.01 13.94 -7.32
N ASP A 292 -5.02 13.07 -7.31
CA ASP A 292 -4.92 11.74 -7.92
C ASP A 292 -5.01 11.80 -9.46
N ARG A 293 -4.89 10.66 -10.13
CA ARG A 293 -4.94 10.57 -11.60
C ARG A 293 -6.26 11.01 -12.22
N THR A 294 -7.33 11.11 -11.41
CA THR A 294 -8.66 11.54 -11.86
C THR A 294 -8.93 13.00 -11.49
N GLY A 295 -7.97 13.70 -10.89
CA GLY A 295 -8.07 15.08 -10.45
C GLY A 295 -8.75 15.28 -9.09
N ALA A 296 -9.03 14.21 -8.34
CA ALA A 296 -9.55 14.34 -6.97
C ALA A 296 -8.41 14.70 -6.01
N SER A 297 -8.64 15.67 -5.13
CA SER A 297 -7.67 16.09 -4.13
C SER A 297 -7.62 15.10 -2.96
N LEU A 298 -6.43 14.93 -2.37
CA LEU A 298 -6.29 14.22 -1.08
C LEU A 298 -6.95 14.98 0.08
N LEU A 299 -7.37 16.22 -0.14
CA LEU A 299 -8.09 17.07 0.83
C LEU A 299 -9.62 17.01 0.66
N ASP A 300 -10.12 16.45 -0.44
CA ASP A 300 -11.57 16.40 -0.71
C ASP A 300 -12.25 15.37 0.21
N SER A 301 -13.48 15.65 0.62
CA SER A 301 -14.31 14.68 1.35
C SER A 301 -14.56 13.40 0.53
N ARG A 302 -14.71 13.48 -0.80
CA ARG A 302 -14.64 12.35 -1.73
C ARG A 302 -13.18 12.04 -2.05
N VAL A 303 -12.53 11.43 -1.10
CA VAL A 303 -11.08 11.33 -1.00
C VAL A 303 -10.45 10.76 -2.27
N GLY A 304 -9.51 11.51 -2.85
CA GLY A 304 -8.66 11.05 -3.94
C GLY A 304 -7.65 9.99 -3.51
N GLY A 305 -6.78 9.65 -4.42
CA GLY A 305 -5.68 8.71 -4.21
C GLY A 305 -5.61 7.65 -5.30
N THR A 306 -4.52 7.69 -6.08
CA THR A 306 -4.21 6.65 -7.08
C THR A 306 -3.60 5.44 -6.38
N PRO A 307 -4.13 4.22 -6.54
CA PRO A 307 -3.56 3.03 -5.92
C PRO A 307 -2.12 2.76 -6.40
N VAL A 308 -1.23 2.50 -5.44
CA VAL A 308 0.20 2.17 -5.67
C VAL A 308 0.51 0.73 -5.28
N LEU A 309 0.02 0.30 -4.12
CA LEU A 309 0.30 -1.02 -3.54
C LEU A 309 -0.90 -1.53 -2.76
N HIS A 310 -1.33 -2.76 -3.07
CA HIS A 310 -2.40 -3.47 -2.37
C HIS A 310 -2.11 -4.94 -2.26
N GLN A 311 -2.74 -5.62 -1.30
CA GLN A 311 -2.74 -7.08 -1.21
C GLN A 311 -3.33 -7.72 -2.47
N ASN A 312 -2.76 -8.83 -2.90
CA ASN A 312 -3.09 -9.49 -4.17
C ASN A 312 -3.68 -10.90 -4.02
N GLY A 313 -4.00 -11.29 -2.78
CA GLY A 313 -4.57 -12.62 -2.46
C GLY A 313 -3.53 -13.72 -2.21
N ASN A 314 -2.23 -13.41 -2.25
CA ASN A 314 -1.18 -14.34 -1.82
C ASN A 314 -1.06 -14.37 -0.28
N ARG A 315 0.10 -14.78 0.26
CA ARG A 315 0.30 -14.85 1.72
C ARG A 315 0.36 -13.48 2.41
N TRP A 316 0.62 -12.39 1.66
CA TRP A 316 0.85 -11.06 2.23
C TRP A 316 -0.42 -10.22 2.22
N VAL A 317 -0.83 -9.73 3.40
CA VAL A 317 -1.95 -8.80 3.56
C VAL A 317 -1.47 -7.49 4.16
N GLY A 318 -2.20 -6.41 3.90
CA GLY A 318 -1.94 -5.09 4.45
C GLY A 318 -0.55 -4.52 4.17
N PRO A 319 -0.06 -4.51 2.91
CA PRO A 319 1.22 -3.89 2.60
C PRO A 319 1.13 -2.36 2.67
N GLY A 320 2.05 -1.72 3.41
CA GLY A 320 2.05 -0.27 3.52
C GLY A 320 3.19 0.29 4.35
N HIS A 321 3.11 1.58 4.67
CA HIS A 321 4.15 2.39 5.29
C HIS A 321 5.48 2.21 4.56
N VAL A 322 5.60 2.94 3.45
CA VAL A 322 6.62 2.70 2.43
C VAL A 322 7.79 3.67 2.54
N THR A 323 8.95 3.20 2.11
CA THR A 323 10.13 3.98 1.77
C THR A 323 10.69 3.51 0.44
N SER A 324 11.61 4.23 -0.17
CA SER A 324 12.19 3.86 -1.46
C SER A 324 13.71 3.93 -1.49
N ALA A 325 14.32 3.06 -2.29
CA ALA A 325 15.73 3.06 -2.57
C ALA A 325 15.98 2.95 -4.08
N VAL A 326 17.08 3.53 -4.55
CA VAL A 326 17.52 3.41 -5.94
C VAL A 326 18.75 2.51 -5.99
N ASP A 327 18.74 1.52 -6.87
CA ASP A 327 19.86 0.62 -7.08
C ASP A 327 20.94 1.21 -8.02
N ALA A 328 22.04 0.49 -8.26
CA ALA A 328 23.14 0.99 -9.08
C ALA A 328 22.81 1.08 -10.58
N ALA A 329 21.71 0.51 -11.03
CA ALA A 329 21.21 0.63 -12.40
C ALA A 329 20.15 1.75 -12.56
N GLY A 330 19.75 2.40 -11.47
CA GLY A 330 18.73 3.43 -11.46
C GLY A 330 17.30 2.88 -11.34
N GLN A 331 17.13 1.58 -11.05
CA GLN A 331 15.82 1.02 -10.71
C GLN A 331 15.42 1.44 -9.30
N GLU A 332 14.21 1.96 -9.15
CA GLU A 332 13.59 2.26 -7.87
C GLU A 332 12.99 1.00 -7.24
N TRP A 333 13.17 0.87 -5.94
CA TRP A 333 12.68 -0.23 -5.12
C TRP A 333 11.88 0.32 -3.96
N MET A 334 10.69 -0.22 -3.75
CA MET A 334 9.84 0.10 -2.61
C MET A 334 10.07 -0.90 -1.50
N LEU A 335 10.44 -0.42 -0.31
CA LEU A 335 10.46 -1.21 0.92
C LEU A 335 9.22 -0.84 1.73
N TYR A 336 8.60 -1.83 2.35
CA TYR A 336 7.35 -1.66 3.09
C TYR A 336 7.15 -2.82 4.06
N HIS A 337 6.29 -2.67 5.05
CA HIS A 337 5.88 -3.82 5.83
C HIS A 337 4.61 -4.46 5.29
N ALA A 338 4.41 -5.74 5.60
CA ALA A 338 3.15 -6.46 5.38
C ALA A 338 2.96 -7.53 6.44
N VAL A 339 1.78 -8.11 6.53
CA VAL A 339 1.46 -9.19 7.46
C VAL A 339 1.38 -10.52 6.72
N ASP A 340 2.07 -11.54 7.22
CA ASP A 340 1.86 -12.91 6.76
C ASP A 340 0.55 -13.46 7.33
N ARG A 341 -0.49 -13.62 6.49
CA ARG A 341 -1.81 -14.10 6.94
C ARG A 341 -1.79 -15.51 7.53
N THR A 342 -0.71 -16.27 7.32
CA THR A 342 -0.55 -17.64 7.85
C THR A 342 0.27 -17.70 9.14
N ASP A 343 0.98 -16.59 9.50
CA ASP A 343 1.76 -16.43 10.72
C ASP A 343 1.72 -14.97 11.18
N PRO A 344 0.51 -14.45 11.54
CA PRO A 344 0.28 -13.02 11.68
C PRO A 344 0.69 -12.41 13.02
N TYR A 345 1.03 -13.23 14.03
CA TYR A 345 1.22 -12.74 15.38
C TYR A 345 2.60 -13.07 15.94
N VAL A 346 3.10 -12.18 16.79
CA VAL A 346 4.33 -12.38 17.55
C VAL A 346 4.13 -13.51 18.58
N ALA A 347 5.04 -14.46 18.61
CA ALA A 347 4.96 -15.58 19.53
C ALA A 347 4.93 -15.12 21.01
N GLY A 348 3.86 -15.49 21.72
CA GLY A 348 3.61 -15.04 23.10
C GLY A 348 3.15 -13.59 23.22
N GLY A 349 2.85 -12.91 22.12
CA GLY A 349 2.33 -11.54 22.08
C GLY A 349 0.81 -11.41 22.01
N GLY A 350 0.06 -12.52 22.07
CA GLY A 350 -1.39 -12.51 21.87
C GLY A 350 -1.74 -12.09 20.45
N THR A 351 -2.52 -11.03 20.29
CA THR A 351 -2.91 -10.47 18.99
C THR A 351 -1.93 -9.40 18.47
N TYR A 352 -0.73 -9.31 19.03
CA TYR A 352 0.29 -8.37 18.56
C TYR A 352 0.75 -8.75 17.15
N THR A 353 0.37 -7.94 16.17
CA THR A 353 0.55 -8.23 14.75
C THR A 353 2.02 -8.15 14.35
N LYS A 354 2.51 -9.18 13.67
CA LYS A 354 3.87 -9.27 13.16
C LYS A 354 3.95 -8.62 11.77
N ARG A 355 4.92 -7.69 11.59
CA ARG A 355 5.08 -6.87 10.39
C ARG A 355 6.52 -6.93 9.86
N PRO A 356 6.94 -8.01 9.18
CA PRO A 356 8.24 -8.08 8.52
C PRO A 356 8.33 -7.08 7.35
N VAL A 357 9.57 -6.68 7.01
CA VAL A 357 9.84 -5.84 5.84
C VAL A 357 9.89 -6.68 4.56
N LEU A 358 9.26 -6.16 3.53
CA LEU A 358 9.26 -6.66 2.16
C LEU A 358 9.89 -5.62 1.23
N MET A 359 10.31 -6.07 0.05
CA MET A 359 10.80 -5.20 -1.02
C MET A 359 10.25 -5.70 -2.36
N ASP A 360 9.84 -4.76 -3.20
CA ASP A 360 9.48 -5.04 -4.60
C ASP A 360 9.84 -3.83 -5.49
N PRO A 361 10.06 -4.02 -6.80
CA PRO A 361 10.40 -2.90 -7.67
C PRO A 361 9.24 -1.91 -7.78
N LEU A 362 9.58 -0.62 -7.77
CA LEU A 362 8.66 0.47 -8.08
C LEU A 362 8.75 0.77 -9.57
N ASP A 363 7.63 0.70 -10.24
CA ASP A 363 7.47 1.01 -11.66
C ASP A 363 6.62 2.27 -11.86
N TRP A 364 6.75 2.87 -13.05
CA TRP A 364 5.97 4.03 -13.45
C TRP A 364 5.05 3.67 -14.62
N LYS A 365 3.74 3.76 -14.38
CA LYS A 365 2.70 3.48 -15.40
C LYS A 365 1.90 4.74 -15.66
N ASP A 366 1.94 5.23 -16.90
CA ASP A 366 1.22 6.46 -17.30
C ASP A 366 1.56 7.67 -16.40
N GLY A 367 2.81 7.75 -15.91
CA GLY A 367 3.29 8.78 -15.01
C GLY A 367 2.79 8.64 -13.56
N TRP A 368 2.43 7.42 -13.13
CA TRP A 368 2.04 7.11 -11.75
C TRP A 368 2.84 5.95 -11.19
N PRO A 369 3.26 6.02 -9.91
CA PRO A 369 3.99 4.94 -9.27
C PRO A 369 3.10 3.73 -9.06
N VAL A 370 3.65 2.54 -9.25
CA VAL A 370 2.96 1.27 -9.02
C VAL A 370 3.97 0.18 -8.68
N VAL A 371 3.71 -0.58 -7.63
CA VAL A 371 4.63 -1.64 -7.19
C VAL A 371 4.48 -2.87 -8.10
N ARG A 372 5.61 -3.33 -8.65
CA ARG A 372 5.71 -4.53 -9.51
C ARG A 372 4.67 -4.54 -10.64
N GLY A 373 4.57 -3.41 -11.34
CA GLY A 373 3.62 -3.22 -12.44
C GLY A 373 2.14 -3.39 -12.06
N GLY A 374 1.79 -3.34 -10.77
CA GLY A 374 0.45 -3.57 -10.23
C GLY A 374 0.18 -4.99 -9.76
N ALA A 375 1.20 -5.87 -9.76
CA ALA A 375 1.07 -7.22 -9.24
C ALA A 375 1.06 -7.30 -7.70
N GLY A 376 1.40 -6.21 -7.00
CA GLY A 376 1.43 -6.14 -5.54
C GLY A 376 2.58 -6.94 -4.91
N PRO A 377 2.50 -7.30 -3.61
CA PRO A 377 3.57 -8.00 -2.91
C PRO A 377 3.99 -9.31 -3.57
N SER A 378 5.29 -9.57 -3.65
CA SER A 378 5.79 -10.86 -4.16
C SER A 378 5.90 -11.90 -3.03
N ASP A 379 5.57 -13.16 -3.35
CA ASP A 379 5.74 -14.34 -2.47
C ASP A 379 6.55 -15.47 -3.13
N SER A 380 7.17 -15.16 -4.28
CA SER A 380 8.03 -16.06 -5.05
C SER A 380 9.35 -15.35 -5.40
N PRO A 381 10.42 -16.08 -5.75
CA PRO A 381 11.70 -15.49 -6.08
C PRO A 381 11.61 -14.41 -7.16
N GLN A 382 12.17 -13.23 -6.89
CA GLN A 382 12.23 -12.07 -7.78
C GLN A 382 13.69 -11.77 -8.16
N PRO A 383 13.95 -11.14 -9.32
CA PRO A 383 15.28 -10.62 -9.64
C PRO A 383 15.74 -9.61 -8.57
N ALA A 384 16.98 -9.80 -8.07
CA ALA A 384 17.54 -8.92 -7.06
C ALA A 384 17.96 -7.54 -7.63
N PRO A 385 18.05 -6.49 -6.79
CA PRO A 385 18.60 -5.19 -7.17
C PRO A 385 19.99 -5.29 -7.80
N THR A 386 20.29 -4.37 -8.68
CA THR A 386 21.62 -4.25 -9.29
C THR A 386 22.54 -3.46 -8.37
N VAL A 387 23.61 -4.07 -7.89
CA VAL A 387 24.52 -3.42 -6.92
C VAL A 387 25.84 -2.96 -7.53
N VAL A 388 26.12 -3.33 -8.79
CA VAL A 388 27.33 -2.94 -9.51
C VAL A 388 27.01 -1.93 -10.60
N THR A 389 27.63 -0.76 -10.55
CA THR A 389 27.47 0.29 -11.57
C THR A 389 27.84 -0.23 -12.97
N GLY A 390 26.97 0.04 -13.95
CA GLY A 390 27.14 -0.39 -15.35
C GLY A 390 26.64 -1.81 -15.64
N GLN A 391 26.14 -2.53 -14.64
CA GLN A 391 25.44 -3.79 -14.84
C GLN A 391 24.00 -3.52 -15.30
N HIS A 392 23.49 -4.28 -16.25
CA HIS A 392 22.09 -4.19 -16.68
C HIS A 392 21.15 -4.75 -15.61
N PRO A 393 19.99 -4.08 -15.35
CA PRO A 393 19.02 -4.60 -14.42
C PRO A 393 18.52 -5.98 -14.85
N ALA A 394 18.32 -6.86 -13.87
CA ALA A 394 17.72 -8.18 -14.09
C ALA A 394 16.19 -8.11 -14.13
N TYR A 395 15.62 -7.16 -13.44
CA TYR A 395 14.19 -6.88 -13.45
C TYR A 395 13.75 -6.22 -14.77
N VAL A 396 12.58 -6.63 -15.26
CA VAL A 396 11.91 -6.02 -16.42
C VAL A 396 10.46 -5.77 -16.03
N PRO A 397 9.98 -4.53 -16.09
CA PRO A 397 8.60 -4.18 -15.76
C PRO A 397 7.57 -4.96 -16.58
N SER A 398 6.53 -5.48 -15.91
CA SER A 398 5.40 -6.13 -16.53
C SER A 398 4.11 -5.64 -15.88
N PHE A 399 3.27 -4.94 -16.64
CA PHE A 399 2.10 -4.26 -16.10
C PHE A 399 0.86 -5.14 -16.12
N VAL A 400 0.24 -5.26 -14.94
CA VAL A 400 -1.05 -5.94 -14.79
C VAL A 400 -2.17 -5.00 -15.26
N GLY A 401 -3.04 -5.52 -16.12
CA GLY A 401 -4.25 -4.85 -16.57
C GLY A 401 -5.46 -5.19 -15.68
N PRO A 402 -6.59 -4.45 -15.85
CA PRO A 402 -7.84 -4.80 -15.21
C PRO A 402 -8.26 -6.23 -15.58
N LEU A 403 -8.81 -6.97 -14.62
CA LEU A 403 -9.33 -8.31 -14.89
C LEU A 403 -10.45 -8.24 -15.93
N PRO A 404 -10.33 -8.97 -17.06
CA PRO A 404 -11.35 -8.97 -18.08
C PRO A 404 -12.62 -9.68 -17.58
N ARG A 405 -13.77 -9.32 -18.14
CA ARG A 405 -15.06 -10.00 -17.87
C ARG A 405 -15.54 -10.72 -19.13
N GLY A 406 -16.22 -11.83 -18.94
CA GLY A 406 -16.85 -12.59 -20.01
C GLY A 406 -18.27 -12.07 -20.35
N PRO A 407 -19.10 -12.87 -21.00
CA PRO A 407 -20.48 -12.51 -21.33
C PRO A 407 -21.33 -12.26 -20.07
N LYS A 408 -22.24 -11.28 -20.16
CA LYS A 408 -23.27 -11.06 -19.13
C LYS A 408 -24.19 -12.28 -19.02
N LEU A 409 -24.52 -12.65 -17.78
CA LEU A 409 -25.43 -13.74 -17.43
C LEU A 409 -26.80 -13.16 -17.02
N PRO A 410 -27.78 -13.06 -17.93
CA PRO A 410 -29.06 -12.40 -17.66
C PRO A 410 -29.83 -13.02 -16.48
N GLY A 411 -29.79 -14.34 -16.31
CA GLY A 411 -30.49 -15.04 -15.21
C GLY A 411 -29.91 -14.78 -13.81
N TYR A 412 -28.79 -14.06 -13.71
CA TYR A 412 -28.15 -13.66 -12.44
C TYR A 412 -28.08 -12.13 -12.29
N SER A 413 -28.68 -11.38 -13.26
CA SER A 413 -28.57 -9.93 -13.36
C SER A 413 -29.95 -9.29 -13.23
N ASP A 414 -30.01 -8.06 -12.69
CA ASP A 414 -31.22 -7.25 -12.61
C ASP A 414 -30.89 -5.82 -13.06
N GLU A 415 -31.58 -5.33 -14.08
CA GLU A 415 -31.47 -3.96 -14.62
C GLU A 415 -32.52 -3.02 -13.98
N PHE A 416 -33.29 -3.51 -13.02
CA PHE A 416 -34.39 -2.78 -12.37
C PHE A 416 -35.39 -2.14 -13.35
N GLY A 417 -35.55 -2.76 -14.52
CA GLY A 417 -36.37 -2.21 -15.62
C GLY A 417 -37.90 -2.24 -15.40
N GLY A 418 -38.37 -2.91 -14.35
CA GLY A 418 -39.79 -3.01 -13.98
C GLY A 418 -40.22 -1.99 -12.92
N HIS A 419 -41.22 -2.39 -12.13
CA HIS A 419 -41.69 -1.65 -10.95
C HIS A 419 -41.30 -2.33 -9.63
N ARG A 420 -40.51 -3.38 -9.69
CA ARG A 420 -40.01 -4.17 -8.56
C ARG A 420 -38.73 -4.89 -8.96
N MET A 421 -37.96 -5.33 -7.98
CA MET A 421 -36.83 -6.23 -8.19
C MET A 421 -37.29 -7.54 -8.82
N ASP A 422 -36.39 -8.20 -9.57
CA ASP A 422 -36.66 -9.51 -10.15
C ASP A 422 -37.09 -10.52 -9.06
N SER A 423 -37.94 -11.47 -9.42
CA SER A 423 -38.46 -12.50 -8.50
C SER A 423 -37.40 -13.49 -8.00
N ALA A 424 -36.23 -13.55 -8.62
CA ALA A 424 -35.11 -14.34 -8.18
C ALA A 424 -34.44 -13.81 -6.89
N TRP A 425 -34.66 -12.55 -6.54
CA TRP A 425 -34.25 -11.99 -5.26
C TRP A 425 -35.11 -12.53 -4.12
N THR A 426 -34.47 -13.03 -3.09
CA THR A 426 -35.13 -13.49 -1.84
C THR A 426 -34.58 -12.68 -0.66
N TRP A 427 -35.45 -12.31 0.26
CA TRP A 427 -35.05 -11.47 1.39
C TRP A 427 -34.63 -12.32 2.59
N LEU A 428 -33.47 -12.02 3.13
CA LEU A 428 -33.06 -12.37 4.48
C LEU A 428 -33.42 -11.17 5.36
N ARG A 429 -34.31 -11.34 6.36
CA ARG A 429 -34.73 -10.27 7.27
C ARG A 429 -35.29 -9.04 6.52
N ASP A 430 -36.37 -9.22 5.77
CA ASP A 430 -36.99 -8.16 4.98
C ASP A 430 -37.37 -6.93 5.83
N PRO A 431 -36.81 -5.73 5.59
CA PRO A 431 -37.16 -4.51 6.33
C PRO A 431 -38.53 -3.95 5.94
N GLY A 432 -39.23 -4.56 5.00
CA GLY A 432 -40.56 -4.18 4.52
C GLY A 432 -40.56 -3.45 3.18
N ALA A 433 -41.61 -3.70 2.39
CA ALA A 433 -41.71 -3.17 1.04
C ALA A 433 -41.79 -1.63 0.98
N ALA A 434 -42.23 -0.98 2.04
CA ALA A 434 -42.28 0.48 2.13
C ALA A 434 -40.91 1.17 2.16
N THR A 435 -39.84 0.41 2.47
CA THR A 435 -38.46 0.95 2.54
C THR A 435 -37.79 1.05 1.17
N ARG A 436 -38.42 0.54 0.10
CA ARG A 436 -37.82 0.44 -1.23
C ARG A 436 -38.83 0.68 -2.35
N SER A 437 -38.31 1.15 -3.48
CA SER A 437 -39.08 1.29 -4.72
C SER A 437 -38.18 1.06 -5.93
N VAL A 438 -38.75 0.56 -7.01
CA VAL A 438 -38.09 0.46 -8.32
C VAL A 438 -38.83 1.37 -9.29
N SER A 439 -38.12 2.32 -9.87
CA SER A 439 -38.67 3.28 -10.82
C SER A 439 -37.60 3.75 -11.80
N ARG A 440 -37.94 3.81 -13.08
CA ARG A 440 -37.05 4.29 -14.14
C ARG A 440 -35.70 3.61 -14.21
N GLY A 441 -35.64 2.31 -13.94
CA GLY A 441 -34.42 1.53 -13.97
C GLY A 441 -33.56 1.67 -12.71
N VAL A 442 -34.07 2.26 -11.63
CA VAL A 442 -33.32 2.45 -10.38
C VAL A 442 -34.05 1.82 -9.22
N LEU A 443 -33.36 1.00 -8.46
CA LEU A 443 -33.77 0.58 -7.12
C LEU A 443 -33.35 1.66 -6.12
N SER A 444 -34.32 2.29 -5.47
CA SER A 444 -34.13 3.18 -4.31
C SER A 444 -34.43 2.41 -3.03
N TRP A 445 -33.47 2.33 -2.13
CA TRP A 445 -33.63 1.58 -0.89
C TRP A 445 -33.11 2.39 0.31
N GLN A 446 -34.01 2.67 1.28
CA GLN A 446 -33.67 3.39 2.50
C GLN A 446 -32.62 2.63 3.30
N MET A 447 -31.63 3.35 3.82
CA MET A 447 -30.64 2.75 4.70
C MET A 447 -31.28 2.33 6.03
N GLN A 448 -30.86 1.16 6.49
CA GLN A 448 -31.23 0.60 7.79
C GLN A 448 -30.23 1.09 8.84
N SER A 449 -30.68 1.37 10.06
CA SER A 449 -29.78 1.68 11.18
C SER A 449 -28.96 0.49 11.67
N ALA A 450 -29.36 -0.73 11.29
CA ALA A 450 -28.63 -1.98 11.54
C ALA A 450 -27.44 -2.15 10.57
N ASP A 451 -26.47 -2.97 10.94
CA ASP A 451 -25.32 -3.37 10.10
C ASP A 451 -25.23 -4.90 9.97
N LEU A 452 -24.26 -5.41 9.23
CA LEU A 452 -23.95 -6.83 9.13
C LEU A 452 -22.98 -7.28 10.22
N GLY A 453 -23.22 -8.48 10.73
CA GLY A 453 -22.41 -9.12 11.75
C GLY A 453 -23.26 -9.58 12.95
N PRO A 454 -22.78 -10.55 13.72
CA PRO A 454 -23.54 -11.12 14.83
C PRO A 454 -23.92 -10.11 15.92
N ASP A 455 -23.12 -9.04 16.06
CA ASP A 455 -23.27 -8.03 17.11
C ASP A 455 -23.91 -6.72 16.60
N ALA A 456 -24.24 -6.61 15.30
CA ALA A 456 -24.56 -5.34 14.64
C ALA A 456 -26.06 -5.12 14.36
N GLY A 457 -26.95 -5.88 14.99
CA GLY A 457 -28.39 -5.68 14.86
C GLY A 457 -29.04 -6.26 13.59
N ALA A 458 -28.31 -7.05 12.82
CA ALA A 458 -28.82 -7.93 11.75
C ALA A 458 -29.59 -7.23 10.62
N ALA A 459 -28.92 -6.40 9.84
CA ALA A 459 -29.50 -5.75 8.65
C ALA A 459 -30.15 -6.75 7.68
N GLY A 460 -31.26 -6.35 7.09
CA GLY A 460 -31.93 -7.12 6.04
C GLY A 460 -31.20 -7.06 4.73
N LEU A 461 -31.20 -8.15 3.96
CA LEU A 461 -30.52 -8.27 2.67
C LEU A 461 -31.43 -8.89 1.61
N PRO A 462 -31.53 -8.30 0.39
CA PRO A 462 -31.95 -9.05 -0.77
C PRO A 462 -30.80 -9.93 -1.24
N LEU A 463 -31.03 -11.21 -1.42
CA LEU A 463 -30.03 -12.21 -1.80
C LEU A 463 -30.42 -12.88 -3.11
N HIS A 464 -29.46 -13.03 -4.00
CA HIS A 464 -29.56 -13.72 -5.28
C HIS A 464 -28.56 -14.87 -5.38
N ALA A 465 -28.88 -15.91 -6.16
CA ALA A 465 -27.93 -16.97 -6.45
C ALA A 465 -26.73 -16.42 -7.25
N LEU A 466 -25.58 -17.07 -7.14
CA LEU A 466 -24.38 -16.84 -7.94
C LEU A 466 -24.14 -18.01 -8.89
N PRO A 467 -23.52 -17.79 -10.07
CA PRO A 467 -23.14 -18.89 -10.95
C PRO A 467 -22.05 -19.75 -10.30
N ALA A 468 -21.98 -21.00 -10.70
CA ALA A 468 -20.86 -21.86 -10.35
C ALA A 468 -19.58 -21.39 -11.08
N GLY A 469 -18.41 -21.62 -10.46
CA GLY A 469 -17.10 -21.23 -11.03
C GLY A 469 -16.77 -19.76 -10.86
N ASP A 470 -15.90 -19.25 -11.73
CA ASP A 470 -15.42 -17.87 -11.67
C ASP A 470 -16.43 -16.91 -12.31
N TYR A 471 -16.56 -15.73 -11.73
CA TYR A 471 -17.52 -14.73 -12.18
C TYR A 471 -17.07 -13.31 -11.81
N THR A 472 -17.71 -12.33 -12.44
CA THR A 472 -17.61 -10.92 -12.05
C THR A 472 -18.99 -10.38 -11.76
N VAL A 473 -19.14 -9.67 -10.63
CA VAL A 473 -20.36 -8.92 -10.28
C VAL A 473 -20.07 -7.44 -10.35
N GLU A 474 -20.98 -6.67 -10.94
CA GLU A 474 -20.95 -5.22 -10.98
C GLU A 474 -22.28 -4.62 -10.52
N THR A 475 -22.20 -3.51 -9.82
CA THR A 475 -23.32 -2.60 -9.61
C THR A 475 -22.85 -1.15 -9.76
N ARG A 476 -23.74 -0.28 -10.18
CA ARG A 476 -23.54 1.16 -10.18
C ARG A 476 -24.39 1.74 -9.07
N VAL A 477 -23.76 2.37 -8.11
CA VAL A 477 -24.38 2.77 -6.84
C VAL A 477 -24.18 4.26 -6.57
N SER A 478 -25.17 4.89 -5.94
CA SER A 478 -25.11 6.24 -5.37
C SER A 478 -25.78 6.26 -4.01
N THR A 479 -25.44 7.22 -3.18
CA THR A 479 -26.09 7.41 -1.87
C THR A 479 -26.52 8.87 -1.70
N THR A 480 -27.59 9.08 -0.93
CA THR A 480 -28.05 10.43 -0.57
C THR A 480 -27.33 11.01 0.65
N VAL A 481 -26.27 10.34 1.14
CA VAL A 481 -25.40 10.89 2.17
C VAL A 481 -24.79 12.21 1.66
N PRO A 482 -24.81 13.31 2.43
CA PRO A 482 -24.22 14.58 2.02
C PRO A 482 -22.78 14.40 1.52
N ARG A 483 -22.45 15.08 0.42
CA ARG A 483 -21.13 15.00 -0.22
C ARG A 483 -20.00 15.39 0.72
N ASP A 484 -20.25 16.42 1.51
CA ASP A 484 -19.29 17.07 2.39
C ASP A 484 -19.86 17.17 3.81
N GLY A 485 -18.98 17.44 4.75
CA GLY A 485 -19.33 17.68 6.15
C GLY A 485 -19.23 16.46 7.05
N CYS A 486 -18.97 16.74 8.30
CA CYS A 486 -18.90 15.76 9.39
C CYS A 486 -20.25 15.67 10.10
N CYS A 487 -20.65 14.60 10.78
CA CYS A 487 -19.95 13.33 10.77
C CYS A 487 -21.00 12.27 10.43
N GLN A 488 -20.81 11.56 9.34
CA GLN A 488 -21.67 10.46 8.96
C GLN A 488 -20.83 9.19 9.02
N ASN A 489 -21.02 8.39 10.07
CA ASN A 489 -20.20 7.20 10.26
C ASN A 489 -20.92 5.96 9.79
N TYR A 490 -20.22 5.23 8.92
CA TYR A 490 -20.55 3.90 8.42
C TYR A 490 -21.80 3.83 7.53
N ALA A 491 -22.46 4.96 7.18
CA ALA A 491 -23.51 4.95 6.18
C ALA A 491 -22.99 4.34 4.88
N GLN A 492 -23.60 3.22 4.42
CA GLN A 492 -23.01 2.42 3.34
C GLN A 492 -24.05 1.81 2.41
N GLY A 493 -23.66 1.70 1.13
CA GLY A 493 -24.43 1.04 0.08
C GLY A 493 -23.55 0.33 -0.93
N GLY A 494 -23.90 -0.89 -1.34
CA GLY A 494 -23.08 -1.64 -2.27
C GLY A 494 -23.41 -3.13 -2.39
N LEU A 495 -22.37 -3.93 -2.66
CA LEU A 495 -22.41 -5.37 -2.88
C LEU A 495 -21.92 -6.14 -1.65
N VAL A 496 -22.48 -7.33 -1.43
CA VAL A 496 -21.95 -8.31 -0.50
C VAL A 496 -21.99 -9.71 -1.12
N ILE A 497 -20.92 -10.47 -0.95
CA ILE A 497 -20.88 -11.92 -1.16
C ILE A 497 -21.04 -12.54 0.23
N TYR A 498 -22.24 -13.01 0.48
CA TYR A 498 -22.72 -13.38 1.79
C TYR A 498 -22.77 -14.90 1.97
N GLN A 499 -22.05 -15.42 2.95
CA GLN A 499 -22.13 -16.79 3.40
C GLN A 499 -23.08 -16.90 4.60
N ASP A 500 -22.81 -16.12 5.64
CA ASP A 500 -23.59 -15.91 6.85
C ASP A 500 -23.16 -14.58 7.53
N ASP A 501 -23.75 -14.25 8.70
CA ASP A 501 -23.44 -12.99 9.41
C ASP A 501 -22.01 -12.92 9.95
N ALA A 502 -21.33 -14.04 10.13
CA ALA A 502 -19.94 -14.10 10.57
C ALA A 502 -18.94 -14.17 9.40
N ASN A 503 -19.40 -14.50 8.18
CA ASN A 503 -18.53 -14.76 7.04
C ASN A 503 -19.07 -14.11 5.76
N PHE A 504 -18.43 -13.05 5.31
CA PHE A 504 -18.76 -12.35 4.07
C PHE A 504 -17.61 -11.49 3.55
N VAL A 505 -17.66 -11.11 2.28
CA VAL A 505 -16.89 -9.99 1.71
C VAL A 505 -17.85 -8.94 1.16
N LYS A 506 -17.55 -7.66 1.39
CA LYS A 506 -18.44 -6.53 1.07
C LYS A 506 -17.66 -5.45 0.35
N LEU A 507 -18.20 -4.94 -0.78
CA LEU A 507 -17.67 -3.77 -1.47
C LEU A 507 -18.76 -2.69 -1.50
N ALA A 508 -18.51 -1.56 -0.86
CA ALA A 508 -19.51 -0.52 -0.69
C ALA A 508 -18.93 0.89 -0.84
N VAL A 509 -19.75 1.84 -1.23
CA VAL A 509 -19.56 3.26 -0.93
C VAL A 509 -19.89 3.44 0.54
N THR A 510 -18.99 4.04 1.31
CA THR A 510 -19.15 4.26 2.75
C THR A 510 -18.74 5.68 3.15
N SER A 511 -19.31 6.16 4.24
CA SER A 511 -18.88 7.40 4.90
C SER A 511 -18.16 7.08 6.20
N ILE A 512 -17.03 7.75 6.42
CA ILE A 512 -16.25 7.65 7.65
C ILE A 512 -15.90 9.07 8.09
N TRP A 513 -16.54 9.53 9.18
CA TRP A 513 -16.45 10.91 9.64
C TRP A 513 -16.76 11.92 8.52
N GLU A 514 -15.80 12.75 8.13
CA GLU A 514 -15.92 13.71 7.03
C GLU A 514 -15.64 13.12 5.65
N THR A 515 -15.15 11.88 5.57
CA THR A 515 -14.76 11.26 4.29
C THR A 515 -15.90 10.45 3.67
N ARG A 516 -15.89 10.37 2.33
CA ARG A 516 -16.71 9.51 1.48
C ARG A 516 -15.77 8.67 0.65
N GLN A 517 -15.77 7.37 0.86
CA GLN A 517 -14.78 6.47 0.28
C GLN A 517 -15.43 5.15 -0.17
N THR A 518 -14.67 4.32 -0.85
CA THR A 518 -15.04 2.95 -1.14
C THR A 518 -14.36 2.04 -0.13
N GLU A 519 -15.07 1.04 0.35
CA GLU A 519 -14.58 0.07 1.32
C GLU A 519 -14.76 -1.35 0.79
N PHE A 520 -13.69 -2.13 0.83
CA PHE A 520 -13.72 -3.56 0.56
C PHE A 520 -13.44 -4.32 1.85
N GLY A 521 -14.51 -4.69 2.55
CA GLY A 521 -14.47 -5.37 3.84
C GLY A 521 -14.53 -6.88 3.72
N LYS A 522 -13.85 -7.56 4.62
CA LYS A 522 -13.94 -9.00 4.87
C LYS A 522 -14.30 -9.23 6.33
N ARG A 523 -15.29 -10.09 6.57
CA ARG A 523 -15.58 -10.64 7.88
C ARG A 523 -15.37 -12.14 7.86
N GLU A 524 -14.77 -12.65 8.92
CA GLU A 524 -14.63 -14.09 9.17
C GLU A 524 -14.82 -14.41 10.64
N THR A 525 -15.14 -15.66 10.94
CA THR A 525 -15.21 -16.13 12.32
C THR A 525 -13.81 -16.02 12.95
N PRO A 526 -13.64 -15.28 14.05
CA PRO A 526 -12.34 -15.09 14.67
C PRO A 526 -11.80 -16.39 15.27
N GLU A 527 -10.49 -16.55 15.35
CA GLU A 527 -9.83 -17.70 15.95
C GLU A 527 -10.16 -17.90 17.43
N GLY A 528 -10.51 -16.81 18.12
CA GLY A 528 -10.87 -16.82 19.54
C GLY A 528 -11.26 -15.44 20.06
N PRO A 529 -11.61 -15.33 21.36
CA PRO A 529 -11.93 -14.05 21.97
C PRO A 529 -10.77 -13.06 21.88
N GLY A 530 -11.05 -11.83 21.42
CA GLY A 530 -10.06 -10.77 21.25
C GLY A 530 -9.31 -10.78 19.91
N TYR A 531 -9.46 -11.85 19.10
CA TYR A 531 -8.92 -11.85 17.74
C TYR A 531 -9.81 -11.04 16.79
N PRO A 532 -9.24 -10.43 15.74
CA PRO A 532 -10.01 -9.63 14.79
C PRO A 532 -11.02 -10.50 14.04
N ALA A 533 -12.22 -9.96 13.84
CA ALA A 533 -13.29 -10.59 13.07
C ALA A 533 -13.62 -9.85 11.78
N TYR A 534 -13.15 -8.61 11.63
CA TYR A 534 -13.41 -7.76 10.48
C TYR A 534 -12.14 -6.99 10.08
N GLY A 535 -11.90 -6.92 8.78
CA GLY A 535 -10.87 -6.09 8.18
C GLY A 535 -11.38 -5.44 6.91
N ASN A 536 -10.77 -4.33 6.53
CA ASN A 536 -11.16 -3.61 5.33
C ASN A 536 -9.95 -3.00 4.63
N SER A 537 -9.97 -3.05 3.30
CA SER A 537 -9.15 -2.23 2.42
C SER A 537 -10.03 -1.19 1.72
N VAL A 538 -9.42 -0.26 1.02
CA VAL A 538 -10.12 0.81 0.31
C VAL A 538 -9.69 0.85 -1.15
N GLY A 539 -10.60 1.35 -2.00
CA GLY A 539 -10.34 1.55 -3.43
C GLY A 539 -10.16 3.03 -3.78
N GLY A 540 -10.45 3.35 -5.01
CA GLY A 540 -10.39 4.71 -5.53
C GLY A 540 -11.49 5.63 -5.00
N PRO A 541 -11.48 6.90 -5.42
CA PRO A 541 -12.43 7.92 -4.98
C PRO A 541 -13.87 7.61 -5.41
N VAL A 542 -14.82 8.09 -4.61
CA VAL A 542 -16.27 7.99 -4.90
C VAL A 542 -16.69 9.03 -5.94
N GLY A 543 -17.50 8.61 -6.91
CA GLY A 543 -18.21 9.50 -7.83
C GLY A 543 -19.55 10.00 -7.27
N GLU A 544 -20.31 10.72 -8.08
CA GLU A 544 -21.75 10.90 -7.86
C GLU A 544 -22.47 9.55 -7.98
N TRP A 545 -22.08 8.81 -8.98
CA TRP A 545 -22.30 7.39 -9.13
C TRP A 545 -20.94 6.69 -9.11
N THR A 546 -20.87 5.52 -8.48
CA THR A 546 -19.66 4.69 -8.42
C THR A 546 -19.99 3.30 -8.93
N VAL A 547 -19.19 2.79 -9.85
CA VAL A 547 -19.28 1.39 -10.26
C VAL A 547 -18.40 0.55 -9.33
N LEU A 548 -19.01 -0.42 -8.68
CA LEU A 548 -18.38 -1.41 -7.82
C LEU A 548 -18.30 -2.73 -8.56
N ARG A 549 -17.10 -3.34 -8.59
CA ARG A 549 -16.85 -4.62 -9.26
C ARG A 549 -16.15 -5.58 -8.31
N LEU A 550 -16.72 -6.77 -8.14
CA LEU A 550 -16.10 -7.91 -7.47
C LEU A 550 -15.86 -9.02 -8.49
N THR A 551 -14.61 -9.41 -8.67
CA THR A 551 -14.24 -10.55 -9.52
C THR A 551 -13.82 -11.71 -8.62
N ARG A 552 -14.50 -12.84 -8.73
CA ARG A 552 -14.11 -14.09 -8.09
C ARG A 552 -13.28 -14.91 -9.05
N THR A 553 -12.10 -15.31 -8.57
CA THR A 553 -11.33 -16.46 -9.06
C THR A 553 -11.16 -17.45 -7.92
N HIS A 554 -10.66 -18.66 -8.18
CA HIS A 554 -10.42 -19.63 -7.12
C HIS A 554 -9.14 -20.43 -7.36
N SER A 555 -8.53 -20.84 -6.25
CA SER A 555 -7.49 -21.87 -6.19
C SER A 555 -8.11 -23.23 -5.82
N ALA A 556 -7.27 -24.22 -5.56
CA ALA A 556 -7.75 -25.52 -5.06
C ALA A 556 -8.37 -25.44 -3.66
N THR A 557 -8.08 -24.43 -2.87
CA THR A 557 -8.44 -24.33 -1.43
C THR A 557 -9.21 -23.05 -1.07
N GLU A 558 -9.14 -22.01 -1.89
CA GLU A 558 -9.68 -20.69 -1.54
C GLU A 558 -10.38 -20.03 -2.73
N ASN A 559 -11.36 -19.18 -2.41
CA ASN A 559 -11.86 -18.15 -3.30
C ASN A 559 -10.97 -16.91 -3.16
N LEU A 560 -10.71 -16.24 -4.27
CA LEU A 560 -10.04 -14.94 -4.33
C LEU A 560 -11.04 -13.92 -4.87
N TYR A 561 -11.36 -12.92 -4.06
CA TYR A 561 -12.24 -11.83 -4.45
C TYR A 561 -11.40 -10.57 -4.65
N THR A 562 -11.28 -10.13 -5.91
CA THR A 562 -10.61 -8.87 -6.27
C THR A 562 -11.65 -7.78 -6.44
N ALA A 563 -11.49 -6.69 -5.70
CA ALA A 563 -12.36 -5.53 -5.81
C ALA A 563 -11.74 -4.47 -6.71
N SER A 564 -12.58 -3.84 -7.53
CA SER A 564 -12.24 -2.66 -8.32
C SER A 564 -13.39 -1.66 -8.28
N THR A 565 -13.06 -0.38 -8.33
CA THR A 565 -14.02 0.72 -8.30
C THR A 565 -13.78 1.67 -9.47
N SER A 566 -14.84 2.33 -9.94
CA SER A 566 -14.76 3.33 -10.98
C SER A 566 -15.74 4.47 -10.68
N ARG A 567 -15.28 5.72 -10.78
CA ARG A 567 -16.12 6.91 -10.63
C ARG A 567 -16.53 7.56 -11.95
N ASP A 568 -16.11 6.99 -13.08
CA ASP A 568 -16.29 7.49 -14.45
C ASP A 568 -16.97 6.45 -15.36
N ASP A 569 -17.94 5.71 -14.80
CA ASP A 569 -18.75 4.71 -15.50
C ASP A 569 -17.94 3.57 -16.16
N GLY A 570 -16.79 3.25 -15.59
CA GLY A 570 -15.92 2.14 -16.04
C GLY A 570 -14.88 2.54 -17.08
N ALA A 571 -14.66 3.84 -17.31
CA ALA A 571 -13.60 4.31 -18.19
C ALA A 571 -12.21 4.08 -17.54
N THR A 572 -12.09 4.34 -16.24
CA THR A 572 -10.90 3.99 -15.45
C THR A 572 -11.27 3.13 -14.23
N TRP A 573 -10.34 2.33 -13.77
CA TRP A 573 -10.54 1.40 -12.65
C TRP A 573 -9.42 1.50 -11.64
N ASP A 574 -9.79 1.61 -10.37
CA ASP A 574 -8.91 1.53 -9.22
C ASP A 574 -9.12 0.20 -8.50
N THR A 575 -8.02 -0.48 -8.13
CA THR A 575 -8.09 -1.70 -7.31
C THR A 575 -8.24 -1.34 -5.83
N ALA A 576 -9.00 -2.17 -5.10
CA ALA A 576 -9.05 -2.17 -3.63
C ALA A 576 -8.37 -3.41 -3.03
N GLY A 577 -7.64 -4.17 -3.86
CA GLY A 577 -6.95 -5.38 -3.45
C GLY A 577 -7.77 -6.65 -3.59
N THR A 578 -7.25 -7.74 -3.01
CA THR A 578 -7.85 -9.07 -3.08
C THR A 578 -7.93 -9.70 -1.69
N TRP A 579 -9.15 -10.03 -1.24
CA TRP A 579 -9.37 -10.89 -0.09
C TRP A 579 -9.53 -12.34 -0.50
N THR A 580 -9.05 -13.26 0.34
CA THR A 580 -9.29 -14.70 0.21
C THR A 580 -10.35 -15.17 1.23
N THR A 581 -11.13 -16.18 0.85
CA THR A 581 -12.02 -16.88 1.76
C THR A 581 -11.91 -18.39 1.52
N PRO A 582 -12.10 -19.24 2.54
CA PRO A 582 -12.13 -20.69 2.34
C PRO A 582 -13.21 -21.10 1.33
N LEU A 583 -12.98 -22.20 0.60
CA LEU A 583 -14.05 -22.84 -0.15
C LEU A 583 -15.09 -23.40 0.82
N SER A 584 -16.38 -23.15 0.54
CA SER A 584 -17.50 -23.61 1.35
C SER A 584 -18.35 -24.64 0.60
N ALA A 585 -18.83 -25.68 1.31
CA ALA A 585 -19.78 -26.62 0.76
C ALA A 585 -21.14 -25.97 0.44
N THR A 586 -21.53 -24.93 1.18
CA THR A 586 -22.70 -24.12 0.88
C THR A 586 -22.25 -22.91 0.04
N PRO A 587 -22.72 -22.77 -1.20
CA PRO A 587 -22.35 -21.63 -2.03
C PRO A 587 -22.77 -20.30 -1.39
N PRO A 588 -21.90 -19.28 -1.39
CA PRO A 588 -22.30 -17.94 -0.97
C PRO A 588 -23.33 -17.35 -1.93
N ARG A 589 -24.02 -16.31 -1.48
CA ARG A 589 -25.03 -15.60 -2.26
C ARG A 589 -24.62 -14.16 -2.50
N LEU A 590 -25.01 -13.63 -3.65
CA LEU A 590 -24.91 -12.20 -3.93
C LEU A 590 -25.97 -11.45 -3.14
N GLY A 591 -25.57 -10.39 -2.45
CA GLY A 591 -26.50 -9.47 -1.79
C GLY A 591 -26.23 -8.01 -2.12
N LEU A 592 -27.24 -7.17 -1.84
CA LEU A 592 -27.08 -5.73 -1.79
C LEU A 592 -27.14 -5.28 -0.35
N VAL A 593 -26.39 -4.19 -0.04
CA VAL A 593 -26.39 -3.55 1.27
C VAL A 593 -26.84 -2.09 1.16
N SER A 594 -27.68 -1.65 2.10
CA SER A 594 -28.11 -0.28 2.33
C SER A 594 -28.33 -0.14 3.84
N MET A 595 -27.30 0.30 4.58
CA MET A 595 -27.26 0.04 6.02
C MET A 595 -26.35 0.99 6.81
N ALA A 596 -26.33 0.78 8.14
CA ALA A 596 -25.55 1.46 9.18
C ALA A 596 -25.85 2.96 9.28
N ALA A 597 -27.03 3.40 8.80
CA ALA A 597 -27.51 4.77 8.96
C ALA A 597 -29.03 4.83 8.88
N SER A 598 -29.61 5.99 9.20
CA SER A 598 -31.02 6.30 9.01
C SER A 598 -31.19 7.63 8.30
N GLY A 599 -32.30 7.81 7.59
CA GLY A 599 -32.61 9.07 6.87
C GLY A 599 -31.91 9.23 5.53
N PHE A 600 -31.11 8.27 5.10
CA PHE A 600 -30.47 8.23 3.80
C PHE A 600 -30.99 7.09 2.93
N THR A 601 -30.67 7.13 1.65
CA THR A 601 -31.11 6.16 0.64
C THR A 601 -29.90 5.72 -0.19
N THR A 602 -29.82 4.43 -0.49
CA THR A 602 -28.93 3.91 -1.53
C THR A 602 -29.72 3.76 -2.84
N LEU A 603 -29.13 4.16 -3.94
CA LEU A 603 -29.63 4.05 -5.29
C LEU A 603 -28.78 3.03 -6.05
N PHE A 604 -29.41 2.04 -6.69
CA PHE A 604 -28.75 1.04 -7.53
C PHE A 604 -29.34 1.15 -8.95
N ASP A 605 -28.45 1.36 -9.94
CA ASP A 605 -28.85 1.45 -11.35
C ASP A 605 -29.02 0.05 -11.97
N TYR A 606 -28.15 -0.87 -11.61
CA TYR A 606 -28.20 -2.27 -12.04
C TYR A 606 -27.42 -3.18 -11.10
N VAL A 607 -27.66 -4.48 -11.23
CA VAL A 607 -26.76 -5.55 -10.79
C VAL A 607 -26.48 -6.44 -12.00
N ARG A 608 -25.21 -6.54 -12.41
CA ARG A 608 -24.80 -7.33 -13.56
C ARG A 608 -23.80 -8.39 -13.17
N VAL A 609 -24.08 -9.63 -13.53
CA VAL A 609 -23.18 -10.76 -13.34
C VAL A 609 -22.65 -11.22 -14.69
N TYR A 610 -21.36 -11.45 -14.75
CA TYR A 610 -20.65 -11.88 -15.96
C TYR A 610 -19.95 -13.21 -15.69
N ALA A 611 -19.89 -14.08 -16.69
CA ALA A 611 -19.05 -15.26 -16.65
C ALA A 611 -17.56 -14.89 -16.66
N ALA A 612 -16.71 -15.83 -16.31
CA ALA A 612 -15.28 -15.69 -16.58
C ALA A 612 -15.01 -15.56 -18.10
N PRO A 613 -13.93 -14.86 -18.51
CA PRO A 613 -13.53 -14.79 -19.92
C PRO A 613 -13.28 -16.19 -20.48
N ARG A 614 -13.69 -16.44 -21.71
CA ARG A 614 -13.32 -17.68 -22.42
C ARG A 614 -11.82 -17.63 -22.77
N GLY A 615 -11.02 -18.53 -22.19
CA GLY A 615 -9.60 -18.67 -22.57
C GLY A 615 -8.57 -18.57 -21.44
N HIS A 616 -8.96 -18.29 -20.20
CA HIS A 616 -8.08 -18.49 -19.07
C HIS A 616 -8.39 -19.86 -18.43
N GLY A 617 -8.08 -20.92 -19.18
CA GLY A 617 -7.94 -22.25 -18.57
C GLY A 617 -6.76 -22.17 -17.59
N SER A 618 -6.96 -22.65 -16.38
CA SER A 618 -5.95 -22.85 -15.35
C SER A 618 -4.74 -23.58 -15.96
N GLY A 619 -3.77 -22.83 -16.44
CA GLY A 619 -2.44 -23.36 -16.74
C GLY A 619 -1.80 -23.67 -15.39
N GLY A 620 -1.95 -24.91 -14.92
CA GLY A 620 -1.08 -25.46 -13.91
C GLY A 620 0.34 -25.45 -14.46
N GLY A 621 1.12 -24.47 -14.04
CA GLY A 621 2.55 -24.44 -14.20
C GLY A 621 3.18 -25.12 -12.99
N SER A 622 3.78 -26.26 -13.26
CA SER A 622 4.70 -27.01 -12.37
C SER A 622 5.92 -26.18 -12.02
#